data_d8ff10d6f971ed76ab1a5cbf7f6eeb61
#
_entry.id   d8ff10d6f971ed76ab1a5cbf7f6eeb61
#
_cell.length_a   1.000
_cell.length_b   1.000
_cell.length_c   1.000
_cell.angle_alpha   90.00
_cell.angle_beta   90.00
_cell.angle_gamma   90.00
#
_symmetry.space_group_name_H-M   'P 1'
#
loop_
_entity.id
_entity.type
_entity.pdbx_description
1 polymer ?
#
loop_
_entity_poly.entity_id
_entity_poly.type
_entity_poly.pdbx_seq_one_letter_code
_entity_poly.pdbx_strand_id
1 'polypeptide(L)'
;MQVTIIGGGSYQWSPKLITDLLAVAPLADMHLVLEDIDPAPLVKMEAYARLANEKMGTKMTVETTTDQRRAVDGADFVIVTISTGGFESMGFDIDIPARYGIRQSVGDSVGPGGISRSLRNIPILVSIGRDMEQGCPDAWMLNITNPMTCLTRSVCRETTIKTVGLCHEVGHFCMDLAIAFGRPHTAVRPTVVGVNHFPVITVLDIDGADGFAMLHDMLDELGGLEALRPGPDRTEAEPYSRADFARRHALKLTMLERYGALPGAGDRHVAEFIPSALTEESGWGETWGFELTPMSRRLEHQDEFIAEVDAVLAGTAEMQTWDSGEIVAPVIDSLLTGTPRELPVNLPNKGQCPDLPDDVVVESICVVDGAGMRGRDAAHAPAAITEWVRRQVAVQELTVEAAVSGDRRIALQAFALDPLAGRGDLRVSEQMADELLAATARWLPQFPPAPSSSAPSSSAPFASAPSRRASSAAPGTSS
;
A
#
# COMPACT_ATOMS: atom_id res chain seq x y z
N MET A 1 -6.32 0.08 28.97
CA MET A 1 -6.41 0.38 27.53
C MET A 1 -6.17 -0.91 26.76
N GLN A 2 -6.97 -1.20 25.75
CA GLN A 2 -6.82 -2.41 24.93
C GLN A 2 -6.32 -2.06 23.54
N VAL A 3 -5.25 -2.73 23.11
CA VAL A 3 -4.75 -2.70 21.73
C VAL A 3 -4.93 -4.09 21.14
N THR A 4 -5.60 -4.18 20.01
CA THR A 4 -5.84 -5.44 19.30
C THR A 4 -5.05 -5.45 18.00
N ILE A 5 -4.38 -6.57 17.70
CA ILE A 5 -3.71 -6.80 16.41
C ILE A 5 -4.45 -7.94 15.70
N ILE A 6 -5.16 -7.61 14.62
CA ILE A 6 -5.78 -8.57 13.69
C ILE A 6 -4.73 -8.98 12.66
N GLY A 7 -4.44 -10.28 12.56
CA GLY A 7 -3.25 -10.82 11.92
C GLY A 7 -2.07 -10.91 12.89
N GLY A 8 -2.37 -11.04 14.20
CA GLY A 8 -1.41 -11.07 15.30
C GLY A 8 -0.42 -12.24 15.27
N GLY A 9 -0.64 -13.25 14.42
CA GLY A 9 0.29 -14.34 14.13
C GLY A 9 1.43 -13.99 13.17
N SER A 10 1.50 -12.76 12.65
CA SER A 10 2.52 -12.35 11.69
C SER A 10 3.93 -12.35 12.29
N TYR A 11 4.82 -13.21 11.76
CA TYR A 11 6.24 -13.22 12.16
C TYR A 11 7.00 -11.98 11.72
N GLN A 12 6.56 -11.31 10.67
CA GLN A 12 7.17 -10.09 10.15
C GLN A 12 6.75 -8.85 10.93
N TRP A 13 5.45 -8.73 11.28
CA TRP A 13 4.89 -7.49 11.80
C TRP A 13 4.70 -7.49 13.31
N SER A 14 4.19 -8.60 13.88
CA SER A 14 3.84 -8.62 15.31
C SER A 14 5.04 -8.37 16.22
N PRO A 15 6.25 -8.91 15.99
CA PRO A 15 7.41 -8.61 16.84
C PRO A 15 7.74 -7.12 16.91
N LYS A 16 7.76 -6.42 15.76
CA LYS A 16 8.02 -4.98 15.65
C LYS A 16 6.94 -4.17 16.35
N LEU A 17 5.68 -4.45 16.03
CA LEU A 17 4.53 -3.74 16.63
C LEU A 17 4.51 -3.89 18.14
N ILE A 18 4.76 -5.09 18.67
CA ILE A 18 4.76 -5.35 20.12
C ILE A 18 5.83 -4.49 20.80
N THR A 19 7.06 -4.49 20.30
CA THR A 19 8.16 -3.72 20.93
C THR A 19 7.96 -2.22 20.78
N ASP A 20 7.51 -1.73 19.64
CA ASP A 20 7.22 -0.32 19.42
C ASP A 20 6.08 0.19 20.34
N LEU A 21 5.00 -0.59 20.46
CA LEU A 21 3.89 -0.25 21.36
C LEU A 21 4.33 -0.20 22.81
N LEU A 22 5.16 -1.15 23.27
CA LEU A 22 5.68 -1.17 24.64
C LEU A 22 6.64 0.00 24.94
N ALA A 23 7.24 0.60 23.92
CA ALA A 23 8.06 1.81 24.07
C ALA A 23 7.21 3.08 24.30
N VAL A 24 5.90 3.04 24.01
CA VAL A 24 4.96 4.15 24.26
C VAL A 24 4.53 4.15 25.71
N ALA A 25 4.95 5.13 26.48
CA ALA A 25 4.71 5.18 27.93
C ALA A 25 3.23 4.98 28.35
N PRO A 26 2.22 5.59 27.70
CA PRO A 26 0.80 5.34 27.99
C PRO A 26 0.33 3.90 27.74
N LEU A 27 1.10 3.08 27.00
CA LEU A 27 0.78 1.69 26.67
C LEU A 27 1.55 0.66 27.50
N ALA A 28 2.39 1.09 28.45
CA ALA A 28 3.23 0.19 29.24
C ALA A 28 2.45 -0.86 30.08
N ASP A 29 1.18 -0.60 30.37
CA ASP A 29 0.25 -1.50 31.09
C ASP A 29 -0.97 -1.89 30.24
N MET A 30 -0.86 -1.82 28.91
CA MET A 30 -1.96 -2.16 28.00
C MET A 30 -2.38 -3.63 28.13
N HIS A 31 -3.61 -3.90 27.72
CA HIS A 31 -4.08 -5.24 27.39
C HIS A 31 -3.91 -5.45 25.88
N LEU A 32 -2.97 -6.31 25.50
CA LEU A 32 -2.71 -6.67 24.11
C LEU A 32 -3.51 -7.91 23.73
N VAL A 33 -4.34 -7.80 22.70
CA VAL A 33 -5.05 -8.95 22.12
C VAL A 33 -4.45 -9.25 20.75
N LEU A 34 -3.94 -10.47 20.58
CA LEU A 34 -3.44 -10.98 19.29
C LEU A 34 -4.50 -11.91 18.69
N GLU A 35 -5.04 -11.53 17.56
CA GLU A 35 -6.01 -12.33 16.81
C GLU A 35 -5.39 -12.82 15.51
N ASP A 36 -5.64 -14.09 15.16
CA ASP A 36 -5.31 -14.66 13.85
C ASP A 36 -6.24 -15.85 13.58
N ILE A 37 -6.56 -16.09 12.32
CA ILE A 37 -7.34 -17.26 11.90
C ILE A 37 -6.60 -18.59 12.12
N ASP A 38 -5.25 -18.54 12.19
CA ASP A 38 -4.40 -19.69 12.51
C ASP A 38 -3.89 -19.58 13.96
N PRO A 39 -4.29 -20.49 14.84
CA PRO A 39 -3.85 -20.47 16.23
C PRO A 39 -2.36 -20.84 16.40
N ALA A 40 -1.73 -21.49 15.42
CA ALA A 40 -0.37 -21.99 15.58
C ALA A 40 0.69 -20.88 15.76
N PRO A 41 0.76 -19.83 14.92
CA PRO A 41 1.69 -18.74 15.13
C PRO A 41 1.37 -17.89 16.38
N LEU A 42 0.13 -17.83 16.83
CA LEU A 42 -0.26 -17.07 18.02
C LEU A 42 0.48 -17.56 19.27
N VAL A 43 0.75 -18.87 19.40
CA VAL A 43 1.49 -19.43 20.54
C VAL A 43 2.90 -18.81 20.63
N LYS A 44 3.60 -18.66 19.50
CA LYS A 44 4.93 -18.04 19.48
C LYS A 44 4.85 -16.53 19.73
N MET A 45 3.86 -15.85 19.15
CA MET A 45 3.68 -14.42 19.33
C MET A 45 3.29 -14.06 20.76
N GLU A 46 2.49 -14.88 21.45
CA GLU A 46 2.20 -14.72 22.87
C GLU A 46 3.49 -14.85 23.71
N ALA A 47 4.29 -15.87 23.44
CA ALA A 47 5.58 -16.07 24.12
C ALA A 47 6.53 -14.88 23.87
N TYR A 48 6.59 -14.39 22.63
CA TYR A 48 7.38 -13.21 22.25
C TYR A 48 6.91 -11.95 23.00
N ALA A 49 5.59 -11.71 23.05
CA ALA A 49 5.01 -10.57 23.76
C ALA A 49 5.32 -10.61 25.26
N ARG A 50 5.21 -11.79 25.89
CA ARG A 50 5.59 -11.97 27.32
C ARG A 50 7.07 -11.69 27.57
N LEU A 51 7.95 -12.17 26.69
CA LEU A 51 9.39 -11.92 26.77
C LEU A 51 9.70 -10.43 26.57
N ALA A 52 9.04 -9.75 25.62
CA ALA A 52 9.18 -8.31 25.39
C ALA A 52 8.76 -7.51 26.63
N ASN A 53 7.62 -7.86 27.21
CA ASN A 53 7.11 -7.24 28.45
C ASN A 53 8.11 -7.37 29.62
N GLU A 54 8.73 -8.54 29.79
CA GLU A 54 9.77 -8.77 30.79
C GLU A 54 11.02 -7.92 30.52
N LYS A 55 11.54 -7.98 29.28
CA LYS A 55 12.77 -7.28 28.91
C LYS A 55 12.64 -5.76 28.99
N MET A 56 11.48 -5.22 28.63
CA MET A 56 11.21 -3.77 28.67
C MET A 56 10.72 -3.29 30.05
N GLY A 57 10.47 -4.21 30.99
CA GLY A 57 10.05 -3.88 32.36
C GLY A 57 8.64 -3.27 32.42
N THR A 58 7.77 -3.61 31.49
CA THR A 58 6.39 -3.12 31.39
C THR A 58 5.42 -4.06 32.13
N LYS A 59 4.12 -3.70 32.16
CA LYS A 59 3.08 -4.48 32.88
C LYS A 59 1.95 -4.91 31.92
N MET A 60 2.25 -5.01 30.66
CA MET A 60 1.30 -5.47 29.64
C MET A 60 0.72 -6.84 29.99
N THR A 61 -0.57 -7.00 29.75
CA THR A 61 -1.21 -8.32 29.71
C THR A 61 -1.46 -8.73 28.27
N VAL A 62 -1.32 -10.02 27.96
CA VAL A 62 -1.51 -10.53 26.59
C VAL A 62 -2.57 -11.63 26.57
N GLU A 63 -3.44 -11.56 25.58
CA GLU A 63 -4.44 -12.56 25.24
C GLU A 63 -4.32 -12.93 23.76
N THR A 64 -4.61 -14.20 23.43
CA THR A 64 -4.68 -14.68 22.04
C THR A 64 -6.06 -15.28 21.75
N THR A 65 -6.59 -15.05 20.56
CA THR A 65 -7.88 -15.58 20.14
C THR A 65 -7.94 -15.80 18.64
N THR A 66 -8.82 -16.69 18.19
CA THR A 66 -9.20 -16.86 16.78
C THR A 66 -10.60 -16.30 16.50
N ASP A 67 -11.22 -15.61 17.46
CA ASP A 67 -12.53 -15.00 17.37
C ASP A 67 -12.38 -13.49 17.18
N GLN A 68 -12.60 -13.01 15.94
CA GLN A 68 -12.50 -11.62 15.55
C GLN A 68 -13.37 -10.70 16.41
N ARG A 69 -14.63 -11.10 16.71
CA ARG A 69 -15.54 -10.27 17.52
C ARG A 69 -15.06 -10.09 18.93
N ARG A 70 -14.59 -11.19 19.53
CA ARG A 70 -13.98 -11.15 20.87
C ARG A 70 -12.72 -10.28 20.89
N ALA A 71 -11.92 -10.34 19.82
CA ALA A 71 -10.68 -9.58 19.73
C ALA A 71 -10.91 -8.06 19.70
N VAL A 72 -11.97 -7.58 19.03
CA VAL A 72 -12.24 -6.15 18.90
C VAL A 72 -13.13 -5.60 20.03
N ASP A 73 -13.77 -6.46 20.82
CA ASP A 73 -14.69 -6.03 21.89
C ASP A 73 -13.95 -5.22 22.96
N GLY A 74 -14.37 -3.96 23.14
CA GLY A 74 -13.76 -3.03 24.11
C GLY A 74 -12.38 -2.49 23.73
N ALA A 75 -11.90 -2.69 22.49
CA ALA A 75 -10.62 -2.16 22.04
C ALA A 75 -10.63 -0.62 21.95
N ASP A 76 -9.49 -0.01 22.26
CA ASP A 76 -9.22 1.41 22.01
C ASP A 76 -8.56 1.61 20.65
N PHE A 77 -7.72 0.66 20.23
CA PHE A 77 -7.03 0.64 18.95
C PHE A 77 -7.06 -0.76 18.35
N VAL A 78 -7.36 -0.85 17.06
CA VAL A 78 -7.32 -2.10 16.29
C VAL A 78 -6.34 -1.92 15.13
N ILE A 79 -5.22 -2.64 15.19
CA ILE A 79 -4.20 -2.65 14.13
C ILE A 79 -4.50 -3.84 13.21
N VAL A 80 -4.57 -3.61 11.91
CA VAL A 80 -4.87 -4.65 10.92
C VAL A 80 -3.65 -4.93 10.05
N THR A 81 -3.17 -6.20 10.11
CA THR A 81 -2.05 -6.71 9.31
C THR A 81 -2.35 -8.11 8.78
N ILE A 82 -3.18 -8.20 7.76
CA ILE A 82 -3.66 -9.47 7.22
C ILE A 82 -3.23 -9.71 5.77
N SER A 83 -3.29 -10.96 5.33
CA SER A 83 -3.08 -11.34 3.94
C SER A 83 -4.02 -12.49 3.58
N THR A 84 -5.22 -12.17 3.07
CA THR A 84 -6.22 -13.19 2.71
C THR A 84 -5.68 -14.13 1.64
N GLY A 85 -5.59 -15.43 2.01
CA GLY A 85 -5.03 -16.47 1.16
C GLY A 85 -3.50 -16.58 1.21
N GLY A 86 -2.81 -15.73 2.00
CA GLY A 86 -1.37 -15.84 2.25
C GLY A 86 -0.52 -15.88 0.98
N PHE A 87 0.58 -16.61 1.02
CA PHE A 87 1.51 -16.75 -0.11
C PHE A 87 0.92 -17.50 -1.30
N GLU A 88 -0.07 -18.39 -1.10
CA GLU A 88 -0.71 -19.08 -2.20
C GLU A 88 -1.45 -18.10 -3.11
N SER A 89 -2.29 -17.24 -2.53
CA SER A 89 -3.00 -16.23 -3.32
C SER A 89 -2.07 -15.18 -3.93
N MET A 90 -1.00 -14.81 -3.20
CA MET A 90 0.04 -13.90 -3.72
C MET A 90 0.78 -14.52 -4.91
N GLY A 91 1.02 -15.85 -4.92
CA GLY A 91 1.56 -16.56 -6.07
C GLY A 91 0.69 -16.36 -7.31
N PHE A 92 -0.62 -16.45 -7.20
CA PHE A 92 -1.52 -16.16 -8.33
C PHE A 92 -1.43 -14.70 -8.77
N ASP A 93 -1.34 -13.75 -7.83
CA ASP A 93 -1.23 -12.32 -8.12
C ASP A 93 0.03 -11.97 -8.93
N ILE A 94 1.10 -12.73 -8.78
CA ILE A 94 2.38 -12.52 -9.47
C ILE A 94 2.47 -13.37 -10.75
N ASP A 95 2.18 -14.67 -10.66
CA ASP A 95 2.46 -15.62 -11.73
C ASP A 95 1.44 -15.55 -12.87
N ILE A 96 0.16 -15.27 -12.57
CA ILE A 96 -0.84 -15.16 -13.62
C ILE A 96 -0.53 -13.96 -14.54
N PRO A 97 -0.37 -12.71 -14.03
CA PRO A 97 -0.02 -11.57 -14.87
C PRO A 97 1.29 -11.75 -15.66
N ALA A 98 2.30 -12.43 -15.05
CA ALA A 98 3.57 -12.69 -15.71
C ALA A 98 3.40 -13.53 -17.00
N ARG A 99 2.45 -14.47 -17.05
CA ARG A 99 2.12 -15.24 -18.26
C ARG A 99 1.53 -14.39 -19.39
N TYR A 100 0.95 -13.25 -19.03
CA TYR A 100 0.44 -12.25 -19.98
C TYR A 100 1.44 -11.14 -20.28
N GLY A 101 2.72 -11.31 -19.89
CA GLY A 101 3.77 -10.34 -20.14
C GLY A 101 3.74 -9.12 -19.21
N ILE A 102 3.01 -9.21 -18.10
CA ILE A 102 2.92 -8.14 -17.08
C ILE A 102 3.69 -8.58 -15.85
N ARG A 103 4.87 -8.00 -15.65
CA ARG A 103 5.67 -8.23 -14.46
C ARG A 103 5.49 -7.08 -13.48
N GLN A 104 5.41 -7.42 -12.21
CA GLN A 104 5.19 -6.50 -11.10
C GLN A 104 6.41 -6.54 -10.18
N SER A 105 6.89 -5.38 -9.76
CA SER A 105 8.05 -5.29 -8.85
C SER A 105 7.71 -5.76 -7.44
N VAL A 106 6.50 -5.48 -6.99
CA VAL A 106 5.96 -5.88 -5.69
C VAL A 106 4.64 -6.64 -5.83
N GLY A 107 3.67 -6.13 -6.60
CA GLY A 107 2.40 -6.77 -6.92
C GLY A 107 1.40 -6.84 -5.77
N ASP A 108 1.50 -5.94 -4.79
CA ASP A 108 0.62 -5.94 -3.62
C ASP A 108 -0.18 -4.65 -3.43
N SER A 109 0.03 -3.63 -4.26
CA SER A 109 -0.57 -2.31 -4.06
C SER A 109 -1.44 -1.85 -5.22
N VAL A 110 -0.95 -1.97 -6.44
CA VAL A 110 -1.62 -1.59 -7.70
C VAL A 110 -1.38 -2.67 -8.74
N GLY A 111 -1.78 -2.43 -9.97
CA GLY A 111 -1.67 -3.43 -11.02
C GLY A 111 -2.65 -4.60 -10.83
N PRO A 112 -2.52 -5.65 -11.66
CA PRO A 112 -3.42 -6.80 -11.58
C PRO A 112 -3.35 -7.53 -10.25
N GLY A 113 -2.16 -7.63 -9.63
CA GLY A 113 -1.97 -8.21 -8.30
C GLY A 113 -2.66 -7.39 -7.22
N GLY A 114 -2.47 -6.07 -7.22
CA GLY A 114 -3.11 -5.15 -6.27
C GLY A 114 -4.64 -5.19 -6.36
N ILE A 115 -5.21 -5.20 -7.57
CA ILE A 115 -6.66 -5.35 -7.77
C ILE A 115 -7.14 -6.68 -7.20
N SER A 116 -6.54 -7.81 -7.61
CA SER A 116 -6.90 -9.15 -7.15
C SER A 116 -6.83 -9.25 -5.62
N ARG A 117 -5.76 -8.72 -5.00
CA ARG A 117 -5.57 -8.70 -3.55
C ARG A 117 -6.61 -7.82 -2.84
N SER A 118 -6.94 -6.66 -3.40
CA SER A 118 -8.00 -5.79 -2.87
C SER A 118 -9.35 -6.49 -2.83
N LEU A 119 -9.73 -7.17 -3.93
CA LEU A 119 -11.01 -7.88 -4.02
C LEU A 119 -11.16 -8.93 -2.91
N ARG A 120 -10.06 -9.54 -2.45
CA ARG A 120 -10.08 -10.54 -1.36
C ARG A 120 -10.08 -9.92 0.04
N ASN A 121 -9.29 -8.86 0.23
CA ASN A 121 -9.10 -8.26 1.56
C ASN A 121 -10.24 -7.31 1.95
N ILE A 122 -10.82 -6.57 1.02
CA ILE A 122 -11.87 -5.57 1.29
C ILE A 122 -13.05 -6.17 2.09
N PRO A 123 -13.65 -7.32 1.71
CA PRO A 123 -14.75 -7.88 2.49
C PRO A 123 -14.36 -8.20 3.93
N ILE A 124 -13.12 -8.61 4.17
CA ILE A 124 -12.62 -8.93 5.51
C ILE A 124 -12.45 -7.65 6.34
N LEU A 125 -11.80 -6.60 5.79
CA LEU A 125 -11.64 -5.34 6.51
C LEU A 125 -12.98 -4.67 6.82
N VAL A 126 -13.92 -4.70 5.89
CA VAL A 126 -15.28 -4.20 6.11
C VAL A 126 -15.99 -5.01 7.20
N SER A 127 -15.80 -6.34 7.25
CA SER A 127 -16.32 -7.19 8.32
C SER A 127 -15.72 -6.82 9.68
N ILE A 128 -14.40 -6.61 9.76
CA ILE A 128 -13.74 -6.14 10.98
C ILE A 128 -14.32 -4.79 11.42
N GLY A 129 -14.45 -3.84 10.49
CA GLY A 129 -15.05 -2.53 10.78
C GLY A 129 -16.48 -2.63 11.32
N ARG A 130 -17.31 -3.53 10.78
CA ARG A 130 -18.69 -3.75 11.27
C ARG A 130 -18.72 -4.40 12.65
N ASP A 131 -17.78 -5.30 12.96
CA ASP A 131 -17.67 -5.86 14.30
C ASP A 131 -17.18 -4.78 15.30
N MET A 132 -16.28 -3.88 14.86
CA MET A 132 -15.87 -2.72 15.68
C MET A 132 -17.02 -1.73 15.94
N GLU A 133 -17.92 -1.50 14.97
CA GLU A 133 -19.12 -0.67 15.19
C GLU A 133 -19.99 -1.19 16.35
N GLN A 134 -19.97 -2.49 16.60
CA GLN A 134 -20.73 -3.13 17.67
C GLN A 134 -19.94 -3.24 18.99
N GLY A 135 -18.64 -3.58 18.92
CA GLY A 135 -17.80 -3.85 20.08
C GLY A 135 -16.98 -2.67 20.59
N CYS A 136 -16.57 -1.76 19.70
CA CYS A 136 -15.69 -0.62 20.04
C CYS A 136 -15.87 0.58 19.10
N PRO A 137 -17.06 1.20 19.02
CA PRO A 137 -17.40 2.22 18.02
C PRO A 137 -16.53 3.49 18.08
N ASP A 138 -15.90 3.77 19.20
CA ASP A 138 -15.04 4.93 19.40
C ASP A 138 -13.56 4.67 19.07
N ALA A 139 -13.19 3.40 18.84
CA ALA A 139 -11.83 2.98 18.55
C ALA A 139 -11.31 3.51 17.20
N TRP A 140 -9.99 3.52 17.06
CA TRP A 140 -9.33 3.73 15.77
C TRP A 140 -8.94 2.39 15.13
N MET A 141 -9.27 2.21 13.85
CA MET A 141 -8.65 1.19 13.01
C MET A 141 -7.38 1.76 12.36
N LEU A 142 -6.24 1.12 12.63
CA LEU A 142 -4.93 1.45 12.06
C LEU A 142 -4.58 0.37 11.02
N ASN A 143 -4.81 0.68 9.75
CA ASN A 143 -4.56 -0.27 8.67
C ASN A 143 -3.12 -0.18 8.18
N ILE A 144 -2.34 -1.26 8.31
CA ILE A 144 -1.00 -1.41 7.73
C ILE A 144 -0.98 -2.45 6.59
N THR A 145 -2.15 -2.97 6.21
CA THR A 145 -2.31 -3.95 5.14
C THR A 145 -2.39 -3.29 3.78
N ASN A 146 -1.68 -3.84 2.79
CA ASN A 146 -1.81 -3.47 1.38
C ASN A 146 -2.86 -4.32 0.64
N PRO A 147 -3.49 -3.75 -0.40
CA PRO A 147 -3.40 -2.39 -0.97
C PRO A 147 -4.02 -1.31 -0.07
N MET A 148 -3.19 -0.55 0.58
CA MET A 148 -3.59 0.32 1.69
C MET A 148 -4.69 1.31 1.33
N THR A 149 -4.58 2.00 0.18
CA THR A 149 -5.60 2.98 -0.25
C THR A 149 -6.98 2.34 -0.40
N CYS A 150 -7.08 1.22 -1.13
CA CYS A 150 -8.36 0.53 -1.35
C CYS A 150 -8.96 0.01 -0.04
N LEU A 151 -8.12 -0.57 0.83
CA LEU A 151 -8.57 -1.17 2.08
C LEU A 151 -9.04 -0.09 3.06
N THR A 152 -8.26 0.97 3.26
CA THR A 152 -8.64 2.11 4.10
C THR A 152 -9.91 2.77 3.56
N ARG A 153 -9.99 3.00 2.24
CA ARG A 153 -11.16 3.58 1.58
C ARG A 153 -12.42 2.75 1.81
N SER A 154 -12.31 1.43 1.70
CA SER A 154 -13.47 0.54 1.86
C SER A 154 -14.08 0.61 3.26
N VAL A 155 -13.25 0.64 4.30
CA VAL A 155 -13.74 0.79 5.68
C VAL A 155 -14.33 2.17 5.91
N CYS A 156 -13.66 3.26 5.49
CA CYS A 156 -14.18 4.63 5.61
C CYS A 156 -15.50 4.83 4.87
N ARG A 157 -15.76 4.09 3.78
CA ARG A 157 -16.99 4.18 2.98
C ARG A 157 -18.14 3.35 3.54
N GLU A 158 -17.83 2.15 4.03
CA GLU A 158 -18.83 1.14 4.40
C GLU A 158 -19.16 1.12 5.89
N THR A 159 -18.39 1.83 6.73
CA THR A 159 -18.57 1.88 8.19
C THR A 159 -18.39 3.29 8.73
N THR A 160 -18.72 3.47 10.00
CA THR A 160 -18.52 4.73 10.74
C THR A 160 -17.22 4.75 11.55
N ILE A 161 -16.40 3.70 11.44
CA ILE A 161 -15.17 3.55 12.22
C ILE A 161 -14.09 4.53 11.76
N LYS A 162 -13.47 5.22 12.72
CA LYS A 162 -12.30 6.06 12.49
C LYS A 162 -11.16 5.20 11.95
N THR A 163 -10.82 5.36 10.69
CA THR A 163 -9.83 4.51 10.03
C THR A 163 -8.73 5.34 9.38
N VAL A 164 -7.49 4.90 9.55
CA VAL A 164 -6.30 5.49 8.92
C VAL A 164 -5.41 4.39 8.36
N GLY A 165 -4.83 4.63 7.18
CA GLY A 165 -3.77 3.80 6.62
C GLY A 165 -2.40 4.36 6.99
N LEU A 166 -1.47 3.49 7.41
CA LEU A 166 -0.16 3.86 7.91
C LEU A 166 0.94 3.18 7.09
N CYS A 167 1.79 3.98 6.43
CA CYS A 167 2.90 3.54 5.61
C CYS A 167 4.19 4.25 6.02
N HIS A 168 5.29 3.51 6.07
CA HIS A 168 6.61 4.03 6.47
C HIS A 168 7.43 4.60 5.30
N GLU A 169 7.03 4.40 4.05
CA GLU A 169 7.84 4.69 2.85
C GLU A 169 8.31 6.15 2.78
N VAL A 170 7.42 7.12 3.00
CA VAL A 170 7.79 8.55 3.00
C VAL A 170 8.79 8.85 4.11
N GLY A 171 8.59 8.28 5.30
CA GLY A 171 9.50 8.42 6.45
C GLY A 171 10.89 7.87 6.13
N HIS A 172 10.96 6.66 5.56
CA HIS A 172 12.22 6.05 5.14
C HIS A 172 12.95 6.87 4.07
N PHE A 173 12.22 7.39 3.09
CA PHE A 173 12.83 8.26 2.09
C PHE A 173 13.39 9.57 2.71
N CYS A 174 12.66 10.17 3.66
CA CYS A 174 13.17 11.32 4.42
C CYS A 174 14.42 10.98 5.24
N MET A 175 14.52 9.77 5.75
CA MET A 175 15.70 9.27 6.45
C MET A 175 16.90 9.12 5.48
N ASP A 176 16.67 8.53 4.31
CA ASP A 176 17.69 8.42 3.26
C ASP A 176 18.21 9.81 2.81
N LEU A 177 17.30 10.80 2.65
CA LEU A 177 17.66 12.20 2.38
C LEU A 177 18.51 12.81 3.50
N ALA A 178 18.11 12.60 4.75
CA ALA A 178 18.84 13.10 5.91
C ALA A 178 20.28 12.56 5.93
N ILE A 179 20.45 11.26 5.69
CA ILE A 179 21.76 10.60 5.61
C ILE A 179 22.58 11.18 4.44
N ALA A 180 22.00 11.27 3.23
CA ALA A 180 22.70 11.76 2.04
C ALA A 180 23.20 13.19 2.18
N PHE A 181 22.48 14.04 2.91
CA PHE A 181 22.85 15.44 3.14
C PHE A 181 23.50 15.70 4.51
N GLY A 182 23.74 14.64 5.32
CA GLY A 182 24.39 14.78 6.63
C GLY A 182 23.58 15.63 7.61
N ARG A 183 22.26 15.47 7.61
CA ARG A 183 21.31 16.19 8.46
C ARG A 183 20.61 15.25 9.42
N PRO A 184 20.11 15.73 10.58
CA PRO A 184 19.23 14.93 11.41
C PRO A 184 17.90 14.68 10.67
N HIS A 185 17.28 13.51 10.88
CA HIS A 185 16.00 13.15 10.24
C HIS A 185 14.90 14.22 10.46
N THR A 186 14.89 14.85 11.65
CA THR A 186 13.91 15.89 12.00
C THR A 186 14.06 17.19 11.20
N ALA A 187 15.18 17.37 10.47
CA ALA A 187 15.39 18.51 9.60
C ALA A 187 14.79 18.37 8.21
N VAL A 188 14.30 17.17 7.83
CA VAL A 188 13.67 16.93 6.53
C VAL A 188 12.16 17.05 6.67
N ARG A 189 11.57 18.04 6.00
CA ARG A 189 10.13 18.35 6.10
C ARG A 189 9.50 18.41 4.71
N PRO A 190 8.84 17.31 4.27
CA PRO A 190 8.14 17.29 2.99
C PRO A 190 6.73 17.86 3.12
N THR A 191 6.17 18.36 2.02
CA THR A 191 4.73 18.41 1.76
C THR A 191 4.42 17.36 0.71
N VAL A 192 3.41 16.52 0.98
CA VAL A 192 3.14 15.31 0.22
C VAL A 192 1.68 15.28 -0.22
N VAL A 193 1.46 14.89 -1.47
CA VAL A 193 0.12 14.66 -2.05
C VAL A 193 0.14 13.43 -2.93
N GLY A 194 -0.91 12.64 -2.93
CA GLY A 194 -1.03 11.47 -3.80
C GLY A 194 -1.78 10.32 -3.13
N VAL A 195 -1.46 9.09 -3.55
CA VAL A 195 -2.01 7.85 -2.98
C VAL A 195 -0.89 7.00 -2.41
N ASN A 196 -1.21 6.05 -1.57
CA ASN A 196 -0.20 5.14 -0.99
C ASN A 196 0.68 4.52 -2.07
N HIS A 197 1.98 4.47 -1.81
CA HIS A 197 3.07 4.03 -2.70
C HIS A 197 3.30 4.91 -3.95
N PHE A 198 2.50 5.95 -4.15
CA PHE A 198 2.76 7.02 -5.10
C PHE A 198 2.42 8.40 -4.49
N PRO A 199 2.89 8.66 -3.25
CA PRO A 199 2.87 10.01 -2.70
C PRO A 199 3.93 10.84 -3.42
N VAL A 200 3.62 12.09 -3.75
CA VAL A 200 4.52 13.00 -4.46
C VAL A 200 4.88 14.15 -3.54
N ILE A 201 6.16 14.36 -3.33
CA ILE A 201 6.69 15.50 -2.58
C ILE A 201 6.62 16.73 -3.48
N THR A 202 5.91 17.75 -3.03
CA THR A 202 5.68 19.01 -3.77
C THR A 202 6.42 20.18 -3.17
N VAL A 203 6.81 20.08 -1.89
CA VAL A 203 7.71 20.98 -1.20
C VAL A 203 8.66 20.12 -0.37
N LEU A 204 9.93 20.43 -0.40
CA LEU A 204 10.95 19.74 0.38
C LEU A 204 11.82 20.78 1.08
N ASP A 205 11.67 20.94 2.39
CA ASP A 205 12.56 21.71 3.23
C ASP A 205 13.58 20.79 3.89
N ILE A 206 14.86 21.10 3.77
CA ILE A 206 15.94 20.39 4.45
C ILE A 206 16.74 21.41 5.26
N ASP A 207 16.51 21.45 6.57
CA ASP A 207 17.21 22.37 7.50
C ASP A 207 17.04 23.86 7.11
N GLY A 208 15.85 24.23 6.62
CA GLY A 208 15.51 25.58 6.17
C GLY A 208 15.98 25.94 4.76
N ALA A 209 16.55 24.99 4.01
CA ALA A 209 16.96 25.15 2.63
C ALA A 209 15.99 24.45 1.66
N ASP A 210 15.96 24.90 0.40
CA ASP A 210 15.21 24.25 -0.67
C ASP A 210 15.84 22.89 -1.02
N GLY A 211 15.20 21.81 -0.60
CA GLY A 211 15.66 20.44 -0.82
C GLY A 211 15.68 20.04 -2.29
N PHE A 212 14.82 20.63 -3.15
CA PHE A 212 14.87 20.36 -4.58
C PHE A 212 16.12 20.98 -5.21
N ALA A 213 16.46 22.21 -4.85
CA ALA A 213 17.71 22.82 -5.29
C ALA A 213 18.93 21.98 -4.83
N MET A 214 18.92 21.48 -3.58
CA MET A 214 19.98 20.61 -3.07
C MET A 214 20.09 19.29 -3.86
N LEU A 215 18.99 18.72 -4.30
CA LEU A 215 18.98 17.50 -5.11
C LEU A 215 19.49 17.76 -6.52
N HIS A 216 19.11 18.87 -7.17
CA HIS A 216 19.63 19.25 -8.47
C HIS A 216 21.14 19.51 -8.42
N ASP A 217 21.64 20.26 -7.43
CA ASP A 217 23.07 20.48 -7.23
C ASP A 217 23.83 19.16 -7.03
N MET A 218 23.28 18.24 -6.25
CA MET A 218 23.86 16.91 -6.06
C MET A 218 23.93 16.11 -7.37
N LEU A 219 22.87 16.16 -8.18
CA LEU A 219 22.84 15.46 -9.48
C LEU A 219 23.87 16.06 -10.44
N ASP A 220 24.00 17.38 -10.49
CA ASP A 220 25.01 18.06 -11.31
C ASP A 220 26.44 17.69 -10.87
N GLU A 221 26.72 17.66 -9.57
CA GLU A 221 28.00 17.20 -9.01
C GLU A 221 28.34 15.76 -9.40
N LEU A 222 27.33 14.89 -9.50
CA LEU A 222 27.49 13.48 -9.88
C LEU A 222 27.58 13.26 -11.40
N GLY A 223 27.34 14.29 -12.23
CA GLY A 223 27.35 14.18 -13.68
C GLY A 223 25.98 13.93 -14.32
N GLY A 224 24.91 14.29 -13.62
CA GLY A 224 23.51 14.21 -14.09
C GLY A 224 22.94 12.80 -14.09
N LEU A 225 21.79 12.62 -14.77
CA LEU A 225 21.04 11.35 -14.81
C LEU A 225 21.85 10.16 -15.36
N GLU A 226 22.85 10.39 -16.21
CA GLU A 226 23.71 9.32 -16.74
C GLU A 226 24.55 8.64 -15.64
N ALA A 227 24.84 9.34 -14.54
CA ALA A 227 25.55 8.78 -13.39
C ALA A 227 24.66 7.88 -12.53
N LEU A 228 23.35 7.87 -12.75
CA LEU A 228 22.37 7.07 -11.99
C LEU A 228 22.26 5.61 -12.48
N ARG A 229 23.05 5.24 -13.50
CA ARG A 229 23.04 3.86 -14.00
C ARG A 229 23.42 2.88 -12.89
N PRO A 230 22.82 1.68 -12.87
CA PRO A 230 23.19 0.63 -11.92
C PRO A 230 24.69 0.40 -11.93
N GLY A 231 25.29 0.44 -10.76
CA GLY A 231 26.70 0.13 -10.54
C GLY A 231 26.85 -1.15 -9.72
N PRO A 232 28.08 -1.61 -9.46
CA PRO A 232 28.30 -2.73 -8.57
C PRO A 232 27.70 -2.41 -7.19
N ASP A 233 27.10 -3.44 -6.56
CA ASP A 233 26.57 -3.34 -5.21
C ASP A 233 27.63 -2.81 -4.24
N ARG A 234 27.19 -1.91 -3.37
CA ARG A 234 28.01 -1.41 -2.27
C ARG A 234 28.31 -2.54 -1.30
N THR A 235 29.55 -2.64 -0.83
CA THR A 235 29.87 -3.51 0.30
C THR A 235 29.38 -2.86 1.61
N GLU A 236 28.90 -3.65 2.57
CA GLU A 236 28.42 -3.15 3.87
C GLU A 236 29.47 -2.35 4.65
N ALA A 237 30.76 -2.53 4.33
CA ALA A 237 31.86 -1.83 4.97
C ALA A 237 32.06 -0.39 4.51
N GLU A 238 31.41 0.05 3.40
CA GLU A 238 31.57 1.40 2.86
C GLU A 238 30.49 2.35 3.41
N PRO A 239 30.85 3.60 3.76
CA PRO A 239 29.87 4.60 4.17
C PRO A 239 28.86 4.86 3.04
N TYR A 240 27.59 5.06 3.40
CA TYR A 240 26.53 5.42 2.45
C TYR A 240 26.84 6.81 1.83
N SER A 241 27.02 6.85 0.52
CA SER A 241 27.39 8.06 -0.20
C SER A 241 26.21 8.70 -0.93
N ARG A 242 26.38 9.97 -1.39
CA ARG A 242 25.40 10.64 -2.28
C ARG A 242 25.20 9.87 -3.59
N ALA A 243 26.24 9.23 -4.10
CA ALA A 243 26.15 8.40 -5.30
C ALA A 243 25.33 7.12 -5.04
N ASP A 244 25.43 6.51 -3.85
CA ASP A 244 24.60 5.37 -3.46
C ASP A 244 23.15 5.78 -3.31
N PHE A 245 22.90 6.92 -2.67
CA PHE A 245 21.57 7.52 -2.61
C PHE A 245 20.98 7.72 -4.01
N ALA A 246 21.74 8.36 -4.91
CA ALA A 246 21.26 8.67 -6.25
C ALA A 246 20.95 7.41 -7.06
N ARG A 247 21.80 6.37 -6.98
CA ARG A 247 21.54 5.08 -7.65
C ARG A 247 20.34 4.35 -7.09
N ARG A 248 20.17 4.32 -5.77
CA ARG A 248 19.04 3.68 -5.09
C ARG A 248 17.70 4.33 -5.42
N HIS A 249 17.70 5.60 -5.78
CA HIS A 249 16.54 6.42 -6.06
C HIS A 249 16.49 6.92 -7.51
N ALA A 250 17.07 6.16 -8.45
CA ALA A 250 17.28 6.58 -9.83
C ALA A 250 15.97 6.90 -10.56
N LEU A 251 14.92 6.09 -10.38
CA LEU A 251 13.63 6.32 -11.02
C LEU A 251 12.99 7.61 -10.52
N LYS A 252 12.90 7.82 -9.19
CA LYS A 252 12.26 9.03 -8.64
C LYS A 252 13.07 10.30 -8.92
N LEU A 253 14.41 10.23 -8.94
CA LEU A 253 15.24 11.36 -9.34
C LEU A 253 15.09 11.68 -10.83
N THR A 254 14.93 10.66 -11.68
CA THR A 254 14.58 10.86 -13.10
C THR A 254 13.20 11.52 -13.24
N MET A 255 12.24 11.17 -12.39
CA MET A 255 10.94 11.83 -12.37
C MET A 255 11.04 13.29 -11.92
N LEU A 256 11.87 13.58 -10.92
CA LEU A 256 12.13 14.96 -10.50
C LEU A 256 12.66 15.78 -11.68
N GLU A 257 13.68 15.32 -12.38
CA GLU A 257 14.29 16.02 -13.51
C GLU A 257 13.35 16.22 -14.70
N ARG A 258 12.51 15.22 -14.99
CA ARG A 258 11.66 15.22 -16.20
C ARG A 258 10.28 15.83 -15.99
N TYR A 259 9.72 15.67 -14.80
CA TYR A 259 8.33 16.03 -14.52
C TYR A 259 8.19 17.02 -13.38
N GLY A 260 9.31 17.43 -12.74
CA GLY A 260 9.28 18.29 -11.55
C GLY A 260 8.55 17.62 -10.37
N ALA A 261 8.62 16.29 -10.28
CA ALA A 261 7.90 15.50 -9.28
C ALA A 261 8.84 14.50 -8.62
N LEU A 262 8.89 14.51 -7.29
CA LEU A 262 9.70 13.60 -6.50
C LEU A 262 8.77 12.63 -5.74
N PRO A 263 8.61 11.37 -6.19
CA PRO A 263 7.86 10.39 -5.43
C PRO A 263 8.49 10.10 -4.07
N GLY A 264 7.65 9.93 -3.04
CA GLY A 264 8.09 9.70 -1.66
C GLY A 264 8.23 8.22 -1.29
N ALA A 265 7.78 7.28 -2.14
CA ALA A 265 7.94 5.85 -1.90
C ALA A 265 9.14 5.26 -2.63
N GLY A 266 9.55 4.04 -2.29
CA GLY A 266 10.65 3.34 -2.95
C GLY A 266 10.42 3.11 -4.44
N ASP A 267 11.48 3.14 -5.24
CA ASP A 267 11.42 3.02 -6.70
C ASP A 267 10.68 1.77 -7.19
N ARG A 268 10.73 0.67 -6.43
CA ARG A 268 10.00 -0.56 -6.74
C ARG A 268 8.49 -0.38 -6.68
N HIS A 269 7.97 0.39 -5.70
CA HIS A 269 6.56 0.72 -5.61
C HIS A 269 6.17 1.72 -6.68
N VAL A 270 6.96 2.79 -6.85
CA VAL A 270 6.73 3.85 -7.85
C VAL A 270 6.65 3.28 -9.26
N ALA A 271 7.48 2.28 -9.60
CA ALA A 271 7.51 1.65 -10.92
C ALA A 271 6.18 1.01 -11.34
N GLU A 272 5.38 0.53 -10.40
CA GLU A 272 4.08 -0.07 -10.70
C GLU A 272 3.01 0.95 -11.14
N PHE A 273 3.22 2.23 -10.83
CA PHE A 273 2.38 3.33 -11.31
C PHE A 273 2.84 3.86 -12.68
N ILE A 274 4.05 3.51 -13.09
CA ILE A 274 4.70 4.00 -14.32
C ILE A 274 5.02 2.82 -15.23
N PRO A 275 4.08 2.42 -16.10
CA PRO A 275 4.24 1.23 -16.93
C PRO A 275 5.53 1.18 -17.76
N SER A 276 6.08 2.34 -18.12
CA SER A 276 7.34 2.44 -18.87
C SER A 276 8.58 2.09 -18.05
N ALA A 277 8.47 1.99 -16.73
CA ALA A 277 9.57 1.55 -15.86
C ALA A 277 9.68 0.01 -15.76
N LEU A 278 8.60 -0.71 -16.11
CA LEU A 278 8.51 -2.18 -16.05
C LEU A 278 8.30 -2.76 -17.46
N THR A 279 9.32 -2.69 -18.28
CA THR A 279 9.33 -3.20 -19.66
C THR A 279 10.49 -4.16 -19.88
N GLU A 280 10.47 -4.89 -20.99
CA GLU A 280 11.59 -5.76 -21.38
C GLU A 280 12.86 -4.94 -21.63
N GLU A 281 12.74 -3.75 -22.24
CA GLU A 281 13.85 -2.85 -22.51
C GLU A 281 14.49 -2.29 -21.25
N SER A 282 13.70 -2.13 -20.15
CA SER A 282 14.22 -1.71 -18.84
C SER A 282 14.78 -2.87 -18.01
N GLY A 283 14.81 -4.10 -18.57
CA GLY A 283 15.16 -5.29 -17.80
C GLY A 283 14.21 -5.52 -16.61
N TRP A 284 12.96 -5.05 -16.73
CA TRP A 284 11.95 -5.13 -15.67
C TRP A 284 12.35 -4.42 -14.36
N GLY A 285 13.12 -3.35 -14.48
CA GLY A 285 13.57 -2.53 -13.35
C GLY A 285 15.08 -2.49 -13.16
N GLU A 286 15.85 -3.39 -13.78
CA GLU A 286 17.31 -3.44 -13.64
C GLU A 286 17.98 -2.11 -14.03
N THR A 287 17.51 -1.46 -15.11
CA THR A 287 18.04 -0.14 -15.53
C THR A 287 17.75 0.99 -14.54
N TRP A 288 16.83 0.77 -13.60
CA TRP A 288 16.48 1.69 -12.53
C TRP A 288 17.10 1.30 -11.18
N GLY A 289 17.92 0.22 -11.15
CA GLY A 289 18.61 -0.21 -9.95
C GLY A 289 17.76 -0.98 -8.94
N PHE A 290 16.64 -1.58 -9.37
CA PHE A 290 15.85 -2.46 -8.52
C PHE A 290 15.51 -3.78 -9.22
N GLU A 291 15.25 -4.81 -8.41
CA GLU A 291 14.84 -6.13 -8.85
C GLU A 291 13.38 -6.42 -8.51
N LEU A 292 12.76 -7.32 -9.27
CA LEU A 292 11.46 -7.88 -8.94
C LEU A 292 11.57 -8.76 -7.69
N THR A 293 10.49 -8.86 -6.92
CA THR A 293 10.44 -9.75 -5.76
C THR A 293 9.71 -11.05 -6.11
N PRO A 294 10.42 -12.09 -6.53
CA PRO A 294 9.82 -13.38 -6.85
C PRO A 294 9.25 -14.06 -5.61
N MET A 295 8.34 -15.02 -5.80
CA MET A 295 7.73 -15.76 -4.70
C MET A 295 8.77 -16.54 -3.88
N SER A 296 9.83 -17.07 -4.51
CA SER A 296 10.92 -17.75 -3.80
C SER A 296 11.55 -16.87 -2.72
N ARG A 297 11.86 -15.61 -3.06
CA ARG A 297 12.46 -14.66 -2.10
C ARG A 297 11.50 -14.30 -0.97
N ARG A 298 10.20 -14.23 -1.24
CA ARG A 298 9.18 -13.98 -0.21
C ARG A 298 9.06 -15.13 0.78
N LEU A 299 9.15 -16.38 0.29
CA LEU A 299 9.15 -17.58 1.12
C LEU A 299 10.44 -17.66 1.95
N GLU A 300 11.61 -17.38 1.35
CA GLU A 300 12.88 -17.28 2.08
C GLU A 300 12.80 -16.27 3.22
N HIS A 301 12.27 -15.06 2.97
CA HIS A 301 12.08 -14.04 4.01
C HIS A 301 11.13 -14.53 5.12
N GLN A 302 10.06 -15.26 4.77
CA GLN A 302 9.19 -15.86 5.78
C GLN A 302 9.95 -16.81 6.71
N ASP A 303 10.77 -17.67 6.12
CA ASP A 303 11.61 -18.63 6.89
C ASP A 303 12.63 -17.87 7.75
N GLU A 304 13.23 -16.79 7.24
CA GLU A 304 14.14 -15.91 7.98
C GLU A 304 13.43 -15.28 9.21
N PHE A 305 12.22 -14.71 9.05
CA PHE A 305 11.46 -14.14 10.16
C PHE A 305 11.05 -15.18 11.21
N ILE A 306 10.68 -16.39 10.78
CA ILE A 306 10.37 -17.48 11.70
C ILE A 306 11.61 -17.86 12.51
N ALA A 307 12.76 -18.01 11.83
CA ALA A 307 14.02 -18.36 12.46
C ALA A 307 14.50 -17.28 13.45
N GLU A 308 14.31 -15.98 13.12
CA GLU A 308 14.64 -14.86 13.99
C GLU A 308 13.81 -14.89 15.29
N VAL A 309 12.50 -15.08 15.16
CA VAL A 309 11.61 -15.20 16.32
C VAL A 309 12.00 -16.40 17.18
N ASP A 310 12.27 -17.55 16.57
CA ASP A 310 12.70 -18.76 17.28
C ASP A 310 14.03 -18.55 18.02
N ALA A 311 14.99 -17.86 17.40
CA ALA A 311 16.29 -17.56 18.03
C ALA A 311 16.14 -16.60 19.22
N VAL A 312 15.27 -15.59 19.10
CA VAL A 312 14.97 -14.67 20.22
C VAL A 312 14.30 -15.42 21.38
N LEU A 313 13.32 -16.27 21.11
CA LEU A 313 12.64 -17.08 22.13
C LEU A 313 13.56 -18.11 22.79
N ALA A 314 14.53 -18.66 22.04
CA ALA A 314 15.55 -19.56 22.58
C ALA A 314 16.67 -18.83 23.35
N GLY A 315 16.72 -17.50 23.33
CA GLY A 315 17.79 -16.71 23.95
C GLY A 315 19.12 -16.75 23.21
N THR A 316 19.13 -17.18 21.93
CA THR A 316 20.33 -17.24 21.07
C THR A 316 20.50 -16.00 20.20
N ALA A 317 19.49 -15.13 20.10
CA ALA A 317 19.55 -13.82 19.49
C ALA A 317 18.98 -12.75 20.45
N GLU A 318 19.41 -11.52 20.28
CA GLU A 318 18.87 -10.38 21.03
C GLU A 318 17.53 -9.94 20.42
N MET A 319 16.57 -9.62 21.30
CA MET A 319 15.32 -9.00 20.90
C MET A 319 15.57 -7.55 20.51
N GLN A 320 15.09 -7.14 19.36
CA GLN A 320 15.08 -5.74 18.97
C GLN A 320 14.09 -4.95 19.86
N THR A 321 14.58 -3.94 20.55
CA THR A 321 13.78 -3.08 21.46
C THR A 321 13.88 -1.60 21.11
N TRP A 322 14.45 -1.29 19.94
CA TRP A 322 14.54 0.07 19.41
C TRP A 322 13.49 0.31 18.34
N ASP A 323 13.26 1.57 18.01
CA ASP A 323 12.30 2.03 17.01
C ASP A 323 12.46 1.26 15.68
N SER A 324 11.40 0.61 15.23
CA SER A 324 11.39 -0.17 13.99
C SER A 324 11.28 0.72 12.74
N GLY A 325 11.00 2.01 12.90
CA GLY A 325 10.69 2.95 11.83
C GLY A 325 9.21 2.93 11.40
N GLU A 326 8.38 2.09 12.03
CA GLU A 326 6.94 2.07 11.78
C GLU A 326 6.24 3.24 12.49
N ILE A 327 5.23 3.82 11.84
CA ILE A 327 4.55 5.02 12.37
C ILE A 327 3.34 4.72 13.25
N VAL A 328 3.02 3.45 13.51
CA VAL A 328 1.87 3.02 14.33
C VAL A 328 2.00 3.54 15.75
N ALA A 329 3.12 3.29 16.41
CA ALA A 329 3.35 3.71 17.80
C ALA A 329 3.39 5.25 17.96
N PRO A 330 4.09 6.03 17.10
CA PRO A 330 4.00 7.48 17.09
C PRO A 330 2.58 8.05 16.90
N VAL A 331 1.76 7.42 16.07
CA VAL A 331 0.35 7.81 15.86
C VAL A 331 -0.45 7.60 17.16
N ILE A 332 -0.37 6.42 17.76
CA ILE A 332 -1.08 6.12 19.00
C ILE A 332 -0.61 7.06 20.14
N ASP A 333 0.70 7.27 20.28
CA ASP A 333 1.24 8.17 21.30
C ASP A 333 0.68 9.60 21.14
N SER A 334 0.63 10.13 19.92
CA SER A 334 0.06 11.46 19.66
C SER A 334 -1.42 11.56 19.99
N LEU A 335 -2.19 10.53 19.64
CA LEU A 335 -3.63 10.47 19.97
C LEU A 335 -3.88 10.43 21.47
N LEU A 336 -3.03 9.72 22.24
CA LEU A 336 -3.17 9.54 23.68
C LEU A 336 -2.65 10.72 24.49
N THR A 337 -1.47 11.23 24.13
CA THR A 337 -0.81 12.30 24.89
C THR A 337 -1.26 13.70 24.48
N GLY A 338 -1.86 13.83 23.30
CA GLY A 338 -2.17 15.12 22.70
C GLY A 338 -0.94 15.86 22.14
N THR A 339 0.25 15.23 22.18
CA THR A 339 1.47 15.81 21.61
C THR A 339 1.38 15.81 20.08
N PRO A 340 1.34 16.98 19.43
CA PRO A 340 1.19 17.02 17.97
C PRO A 340 2.44 16.51 17.26
N ARG A 341 2.23 15.65 16.26
CA ARG A 341 3.24 15.19 15.31
C ARG A 341 2.76 15.37 13.88
N GLU A 342 3.67 15.68 12.99
CA GLU A 342 3.45 15.71 11.55
C GLU A 342 3.90 14.37 10.96
N LEU A 343 2.94 13.57 10.47
CA LEU A 343 3.19 12.21 9.99
C LEU A 343 2.54 11.99 8.61
N PRO A 344 3.18 11.22 7.72
CA PRO A 344 2.57 10.79 6.46
C PRO A 344 1.51 9.72 6.77
N VAL A 345 0.24 10.03 6.54
CA VAL A 345 -0.85 9.08 6.77
C VAL A 345 -1.85 9.08 5.61
N ASN A 346 -2.57 7.98 5.48
CA ASN A 346 -3.58 7.78 4.46
C ASN A 346 -4.98 8.02 5.04
N LEU A 347 -5.62 9.12 4.65
CA LEU A 347 -6.94 9.55 5.13
C LEU A 347 -7.85 9.95 3.96
N PRO A 348 -9.18 9.98 4.18
CA PRO A 348 -10.10 10.59 3.23
C PRO A 348 -9.70 12.04 2.90
N ASN A 349 -9.72 12.37 1.61
CA ASN A 349 -9.43 13.71 1.13
C ASN A 349 -10.49 14.71 1.63
N LYS A 350 -10.06 15.69 2.38
CA LYS A 350 -10.85 16.81 2.88
C LYS A 350 -10.25 18.16 2.43
N GLY A 351 -9.62 18.15 1.26
CA GLY A 351 -8.97 19.31 0.65
C GLY A 351 -7.45 19.33 0.74
N GLN A 352 -6.82 18.33 1.40
CA GLN A 352 -5.35 18.21 1.42
C GLN A 352 -4.76 17.91 0.05
N CYS A 353 -5.51 17.27 -0.84
CA CYS A 353 -5.18 17.05 -2.25
C CYS A 353 -6.29 17.66 -3.14
N PRO A 354 -6.28 18.98 -3.39
CA PRO A 354 -7.41 19.66 -4.04
C PRO A 354 -7.62 19.25 -5.51
N ASP A 355 -6.64 18.62 -6.14
CA ASP A 355 -6.74 18.10 -7.51
C ASP A 355 -7.43 16.74 -7.60
N LEU A 356 -7.71 16.09 -6.47
CA LEU A 356 -8.35 14.79 -6.38
C LEU A 356 -9.77 14.91 -5.83
N PRO A 357 -10.66 13.95 -6.14
CA PRO A 357 -12.02 13.99 -5.60
C PRO A 357 -12.06 14.02 -4.07
N ASP A 358 -13.10 14.59 -3.50
CA ASP A 358 -13.38 14.53 -2.08
C ASP A 358 -13.61 13.07 -1.64
N ASP A 359 -13.26 12.78 -0.40
CA ASP A 359 -13.45 11.49 0.27
C ASP A 359 -12.65 10.29 -0.27
N VAL A 360 -11.97 10.38 -1.42
CA VAL A 360 -11.00 9.33 -1.80
C VAL A 360 -9.85 9.31 -0.80
N VAL A 361 -9.27 8.14 -0.53
CA VAL A 361 -8.15 8.08 0.41
C VAL A 361 -6.87 8.53 -0.27
N VAL A 362 -6.19 9.48 0.37
CA VAL A 362 -4.95 10.09 -0.10
C VAL A 362 -3.86 10.00 0.97
N GLU A 363 -2.62 9.93 0.55
CA GLU A 363 -1.45 10.04 1.42
C GLU A 363 -0.97 11.48 1.45
N SER A 364 -0.90 12.05 2.66
CA SER A 364 -0.45 13.43 2.88
C SER A 364 0.18 13.58 4.26
N ILE A 365 0.93 14.66 4.47
CA ILE A 365 1.40 14.99 5.81
C ILE A 365 0.21 15.51 6.62
N CYS A 366 -0.05 14.86 7.74
CA CYS A 366 -1.13 15.22 8.64
C CYS A 366 -0.61 15.55 10.04
N VAL A 367 -1.29 16.50 10.69
CA VAL A 367 -1.10 16.72 12.12
C VAL A 367 -1.94 15.69 12.87
N VAL A 368 -1.27 14.90 13.70
CA VAL A 368 -1.86 13.90 14.59
C VAL A 368 -1.72 14.39 16.02
N ASP A 369 -2.81 14.53 16.74
CA ASP A 369 -2.86 14.94 18.16
C ASP A 369 -4.09 14.39 18.88
N GLY A 370 -4.34 14.77 20.11
CA GLY A 370 -5.49 14.33 20.90
C GLY A 370 -6.88 14.69 20.33
N ALA A 371 -6.94 15.59 19.33
CA ALA A 371 -8.18 15.89 18.62
C ALA A 371 -8.40 14.99 17.39
N GLY A 372 -7.43 14.12 17.08
CA GLY A 372 -7.46 13.21 15.93
C GLY A 372 -6.42 13.55 14.87
N MET A 373 -6.79 13.33 13.59
CA MET A 373 -5.88 13.50 12.46
C MET A 373 -6.49 14.45 11.43
N ARG A 374 -5.68 15.35 10.88
CA ARG A 374 -6.08 16.31 9.86
C ARG A 374 -4.93 16.63 8.91
N GLY A 375 -5.21 16.84 7.63
CA GLY A 375 -4.21 17.30 6.67
C GLY A 375 -3.55 18.59 7.15
N ARG A 376 -2.21 18.68 7.02
CA ARG A 376 -1.44 19.87 7.41
C ARG A 376 -1.64 20.99 6.39
N ASP A 377 -1.43 20.68 5.13
CA ASP A 377 -1.44 21.64 4.02
C ASP A 377 -2.24 21.09 2.84
N ALA A 378 -2.81 22.02 2.05
CA ALA A 378 -3.30 21.72 0.72
C ALA A 378 -2.16 21.96 -0.28
N ALA A 379 -1.93 21.02 -1.18
CA ALA A 379 -0.88 21.14 -2.18
C ALA A 379 -1.28 20.50 -3.52
N HIS A 380 -0.63 20.98 -4.59
CA HIS A 380 -0.87 20.53 -5.97
C HIS A 380 0.34 19.77 -6.49
N ALA A 381 0.12 18.63 -7.14
CA ALA A 381 1.15 17.96 -7.92
C ALA A 381 1.26 18.58 -9.33
N PRO A 382 2.41 18.42 -10.03
CA PRO A 382 2.49 18.78 -11.45
C PRO A 382 1.40 18.12 -12.28
N ALA A 383 0.84 18.83 -13.27
CA ALA A 383 -0.36 18.40 -13.99
C ALA A 383 -0.28 16.98 -14.56
N ALA A 384 0.87 16.58 -15.15
CA ALA A 384 1.06 15.24 -15.68
C ALA A 384 0.97 14.15 -14.59
N ILE A 385 1.51 14.44 -13.42
CA ILE A 385 1.48 13.54 -12.25
C ILE A 385 0.05 13.46 -11.69
N THR A 386 -0.63 14.59 -11.60
CA THR A 386 -2.04 14.66 -11.18
C THR A 386 -2.90 13.70 -12.02
N GLU A 387 -2.72 13.66 -13.34
CA GLU A 387 -3.51 12.77 -14.22
C GLU A 387 -3.15 11.29 -14.01
N TRP A 388 -1.90 10.96 -13.72
CA TRP A 388 -1.52 9.58 -13.35
C TRP A 388 -2.18 9.16 -12.04
N VAL A 389 -2.14 10.04 -11.03
CA VAL A 389 -2.78 9.78 -9.72
C VAL A 389 -4.30 9.68 -9.89
N ARG A 390 -4.95 10.56 -10.67
CA ARG A 390 -6.40 10.51 -10.93
C ARG A 390 -6.82 9.21 -11.58
N ARG A 391 -6.05 8.72 -12.56
CA ARG A 391 -6.31 7.42 -13.18
C ARG A 391 -6.26 6.31 -12.13
N GLN A 392 -5.24 6.32 -11.26
CA GLN A 392 -5.11 5.31 -10.23
C GLN A 392 -6.23 5.38 -9.19
N VAL A 393 -6.63 6.59 -8.79
CA VAL A 393 -7.81 6.81 -7.91
C VAL A 393 -9.07 6.20 -8.54
N ALA A 394 -9.29 6.39 -9.85
CA ALA A 394 -10.43 5.78 -10.53
C ALA A 394 -10.38 4.24 -10.52
N VAL A 395 -9.19 3.64 -10.72
CA VAL A 395 -9.00 2.17 -10.58
C VAL A 395 -9.32 1.71 -9.17
N GLN A 396 -8.85 2.43 -8.16
CA GLN A 396 -9.06 2.09 -6.75
C GLN A 396 -10.55 2.18 -6.36
N GLU A 397 -11.26 3.23 -6.77
CA GLU A 397 -12.70 3.37 -6.51
C GLU A 397 -13.51 2.26 -7.21
N LEU A 398 -13.19 1.92 -8.47
CA LEU A 398 -13.81 0.78 -9.16
C LEU A 398 -13.51 -0.55 -8.45
N THR A 399 -12.30 -0.73 -7.94
CA THR A 399 -11.91 -1.94 -7.21
C THR A 399 -12.69 -2.08 -5.90
N VAL A 400 -12.82 -0.98 -5.14
CA VAL A 400 -13.63 -0.94 -3.91
C VAL A 400 -15.09 -1.24 -4.22
N GLU A 401 -15.65 -0.60 -5.24
CA GLU A 401 -17.04 -0.82 -5.66
C GLU A 401 -17.27 -2.28 -6.08
N ALA A 402 -16.37 -2.86 -6.88
CA ALA A 402 -16.44 -4.26 -7.30
C ALA A 402 -16.40 -5.23 -6.11
N ALA A 403 -15.49 -4.97 -5.16
CA ALA A 403 -15.33 -5.82 -3.98
C ALA A 403 -16.55 -5.81 -3.05
N VAL A 404 -17.19 -4.64 -2.92
CA VAL A 404 -18.38 -4.47 -2.06
C VAL A 404 -19.65 -5.00 -2.74
N SER A 405 -19.84 -4.70 -4.03
CA SER A 405 -21.04 -5.08 -4.77
C SER A 405 -21.02 -6.53 -5.29
N GLY A 406 -19.84 -7.14 -5.49
CA GLY A 406 -19.69 -8.41 -6.18
C GLY A 406 -19.95 -8.32 -7.70
N ASP A 407 -20.01 -7.11 -8.28
CA ASP A 407 -20.21 -6.95 -9.72
C ASP A 407 -18.90 -7.17 -10.49
N ARG A 408 -18.82 -8.35 -11.14
CA ARG A 408 -17.67 -8.73 -11.97
C ARG A 408 -17.40 -7.73 -13.10
N ARG A 409 -18.41 -7.06 -13.65
CA ARG A 409 -18.22 -6.09 -14.74
C ARG A 409 -17.44 -4.87 -14.26
N ILE A 410 -17.67 -4.44 -13.01
CA ILE A 410 -16.92 -3.34 -12.40
C ILE A 410 -15.46 -3.77 -12.13
N ALA A 411 -15.26 -5.03 -11.66
CA ALA A 411 -13.90 -5.56 -11.53
C ALA A 411 -13.14 -5.54 -12.87
N LEU A 412 -13.75 -6.00 -13.97
CA LEU A 412 -13.14 -5.95 -15.31
C LEU A 412 -12.82 -4.53 -15.77
N GLN A 413 -13.64 -3.54 -15.42
CA GLN A 413 -13.35 -2.13 -15.70
C GLN A 413 -12.12 -1.65 -14.93
N ALA A 414 -11.95 -2.07 -13.67
CA ALA A 414 -10.75 -1.74 -12.89
C ALA A 414 -9.49 -2.31 -13.55
N PHE A 415 -9.49 -3.59 -13.96
CA PHE A 415 -8.36 -4.20 -14.67
C PHE A 415 -8.08 -3.49 -16.00
N ALA A 416 -9.10 -3.16 -16.78
CA ALA A 416 -8.92 -2.49 -18.07
C ALA A 416 -8.40 -1.05 -17.94
N LEU A 417 -8.75 -0.36 -16.85
CA LEU A 417 -8.31 1.02 -16.60
C LEU A 417 -6.91 1.08 -15.96
N ASP A 418 -6.50 0.04 -15.25
CA ASP A 418 -5.20 0.02 -14.56
C ASP A 418 -4.02 0.18 -15.53
N PRO A 419 -2.99 0.98 -15.19
CA PRO A 419 -1.85 1.24 -16.07
C PRO A 419 -1.06 0.00 -16.48
N LEU A 420 -0.93 -1.00 -15.62
CA LEU A 420 -0.22 -2.25 -15.90
C LEU A 420 -1.16 -3.30 -16.50
N ALA A 421 -2.31 -3.56 -15.89
CA ALA A 421 -3.24 -4.60 -16.31
C ALA A 421 -3.88 -4.30 -17.67
N GLY A 422 -4.10 -3.01 -17.99
CA GLY A 422 -4.70 -2.55 -19.26
C GLY A 422 -3.70 -2.34 -20.41
N ARG A 423 -2.46 -2.86 -20.32
CA ARG A 423 -1.37 -2.62 -21.28
C ARG A 423 -1.53 -3.40 -22.58
N GLY A 424 -2.54 -3.62 -23.15
CA GLY A 424 -2.61 -4.41 -24.37
C GLY A 424 -4.02 -4.51 -24.96
N ASP A 425 -4.28 -5.63 -25.60
CA ASP A 425 -5.63 -5.91 -26.10
C ASP A 425 -6.59 -6.11 -24.93
N LEU A 426 -7.74 -5.44 -24.99
CA LEU A 426 -8.76 -5.51 -23.94
C LEU A 426 -9.19 -6.97 -23.62
N ARG A 427 -9.28 -7.83 -24.64
CA ARG A 427 -9.64 -9.24 -24.46
C ARG A 427 -8.59 -10.02 -23.66
N VAL A 428 -7.31 -9.66 -23.81
CA VAL A 428 -6.22 -10.27 -23.06
C VAL A 428 -6.28 -9.84 -21.59
N SER A 429 -6.57 -8.56 -21.34
CA SER A 429 -6.79 -8.05 -19.99
C SER A 429 -7.99 -8.73 -19.30
N GLU A 430 -9.10 -8.93 -20.01
CA GLU A 430 -10.26 -9.66 -19.50
C GLU A 430 -9.94 -11.13 -19.23
N GLN A 431 -9.21 -11.83 -20.10
CA GLN A 431 -8.79 -13.21 -19.88
C GLN A 431 -7.91 -13.35 -18.62
N MET A 432 -6.95 -12.44 -18.44
CA MET A 432 -6.11 -12.40 -17.25
C MET A 432 -6.94 -12.17 -15.99
N ALA A 433 -7.87 -11.21 -16.01
CA ALA A 433 -8.75 -10.91 -14.90
C ALA A 433 -9.63 -12.12 -14.53
N ASP A 434 -10.19 -12.81 -15.54
CA ASP A 434 -10.99 -14.02 -15.33
C ASP A 434 -10.16 -15.15 -14.71
N GLU A 435 -8.92 -15.33 -15.16
CA GLU A 435 -8.04 -16.34 -14.59
C GLU A 435 -7.69 -16.03 -13.13
N LEU A 436 -7.41 -14.75 -12.80
CA LEU A 436 -7.18 -14.32 -11.42
C LEU A 436 -8.40 -14.54 -10.53
N LEU A 437 -9.60 -14.13 -10.98
CA LEU A 437 -10.84 -14.33 -10.25
C LEU A 437 -11.13 -15.82 -10.03
N ALA A 438 -10.89 -16.68 -11.03
CA ALA A 438 -11.08 -18.12 -10.92
C ALA A 438 -10.08 -18.76 -9.95
N ALA A 439 -8.79 -18.40 -10.04
CA ALA A 439 -7.73 -18.93 -9.18
C ALA A 439 -7.93 -18.55 -7.71
N THR A 440 -8.50 -17.38 -7.46
CA THR A 440 -8.72 -16.85 -6.11
C THR A 440 -10.16 -17.00 -5.62
N ALA A 441 -11.02 -17.70 -6.35
CA ALA A 441 -12.48 -17.80 -6.12
C ALA A 441 -12.86 -18.24 -4.69
N ARG A 442 -12.06 -19.11 -4.05
CA ARG A 442 -12.32 -19.55 -2.67
C ARG A 442 -12.27 -18.44 -1.62
N TRP A 443 -11.62 -17.33 -1.94
CA TRP A 443 -11.53 -16.14 -1.09
C TRP A 443 -12.37 -14.97 -1.59
N LEU A 444 -13.21 -15.23 -2.60
CA LEU A 444 -14.07 -14.23 -3.26
C LEU A 444 -15.56 -14.64 -3.15
N PRO A 445 -16.12 -14.79 -1.93
CA PRO A 445 -17.50 -15.25 -1.78
C PRO A 445 -18.52 -14.30 -2.42
N GLN A 446 -18.18 -13.03 -2.64
CA GLN A 446 -19.02 -12.03 -3.29
C GLN A 446 -19.07 -12.18 -4.82
N PHE A 447 -18.16 -12.95 -5.42
CA PHE A 447 -18.16 -13.27 -6.86
C PHE A 447 -18.53 -14.74 -7.05
N PRO A 448 -19.83 -15.10 -7.06
CA PRO A 448 -20.22 -16.48 -7.29
C PRO A 448 -19.70 -16.97 -8.65
N PRO A 449 -19.30 -18.24 -8.76
CA PRO A 449 -18.89 -18.80 -10.05
C PRO A 449 -20.00 -18.60 -11.07
N ALA A 450 -19.63 -18.21 -12.29
CA ALA A 450 -20.61 -18.10 -13.38
C ALA A 450 -21.39 -19.41 -13.46
N PRO A 451 -22.74 -19.39 -13.60
CA PRO A 451 -23.53 -20.60 -13.77
C PRO A 451 -22.89 -21.38 -14.91
N SER A 452 -22.55 -22.65 -14.65
CA SER A 452 -21.97 -23.54 -15.66
C SER A 452 -22.85 -23.48 -16.90
N SER A 453 -22.30 -22.96 -18.00
CA SER A 453 -23.00 -22.92 -19.29
C SER A 453 -23.15 -24.33 -19.85
N SER A 454 -24.06 -25.10 -19.29
CA SER A 454 -24.55 -26.34 -19.88
C SER A 454 -25.85 -26.07 -20.66
N ALA A 455 -25.76 -25.23 -21.68
CA ALA A 455 -26.68 -25.24 -22.82
C ALA A 455 -26.01 -24.50 -23.97
N PRO A 456 -25.91 -25.11 -25.17
CA PRO A 456 -25.48 -24.38 -26.35
C PRO A 456 -26.51 -23.28 -26.61
N SER A 457 -26.06 -22.00 -26.60
CA SER A 457 -26.89 -20.90 -27.06
C SER A 457 -27.26 -21.16 -28.52
N SER A 458 -28.53 -21.43 -28.78
CA SER A 458 -29.05 -21.41 -30.13
C SER A 458 -28.83 -20.00 -30.69
N SER A 459 -27.89 -19.88 -31.60
CA SER A 459 -27.64 -18.66 -32.35
C SER A 459 -28.91 -18.33 -33.15
N ALA A 460 -29.69 -17.38 -32.65
CA ALA A 460 -30.69 -16.71 -33.48
C ALA A 460 -29.94 -15.84 -34.49
N PRO A 461 -30.23 -15.95 -35.80
CA PRO A 461 -29.54 -15.11 -36.79
C PRO A 461 -29.98 -13.66 -36.62
N PHE A 462 -28.98 -12.78 -36.63
CA PHE A 462 -29.19 -11.33 -36.71
C PHE A 462 -30.10 -11.00 -37.90
N ALA A 463 -31.30 -10.48 -37.65
CA ALA A 463 -32.15 -9.92 -38.68
C ALA A 463 -31.46 -8.67 -39.22
N SER A 464 -31.11 -8.70 -40.50
CA SER A 464 -30.57 -7.58 -41.26
C SER A 464 -31.58 -6.42 -41.30
N ALA A 465 -31.18 -5.26 -40.82
CA ALA A 465 -31.94 -4.02 -40.91
C ALA A 465 -32.11 -3.61 -42.40
N PRO A 466 -33.27 -3.11 -42.83
CA PRO A 466 -33.47 -2.71 -44.24
C PRO A 466 -32.67 -1.49 -44.58
N SER A 467 -31.94 -1.56 -45.70
CA SER A 467 -31.19 -0.47 -46.31
C SER A 467 -32.12 0.67 -46.70
N ARG A 468 -31.97 1.85 -46.14
CA ARG A 468 -32.60 3.07 -46.63
C ARG A 468 -31.94 3.43 -47.98
N ARG A 469 -32.70 3.35 -49.06
CA ARG A 469 -32.34 3.88 -50.40
C ARG A 469 -32.24 5.40 -50.33
N ALA A 470 -31.11 5.93 -50.69
CA ALA A 470 -30.95 7.35 -50.97
C ALA A 470 -31.76 7.74 -52.21
N SER A 471 -32.71 8.63 -52.06
CA SER A 471 -33.35 9.28 -53.20
C SER A 471 -32.47 10.44 -53.69
N SER A 472 -31.96 10.31 -54.92
CA SER A 472 -31.31 11.37 -55.63
C SER A 472 -32.35 12.39 -56.10
N ALA A 473 -32.25 13.64 -55.66
CA ALA A 473 -32.91 14.78 -56.29
C ALA A 473 -31.83 15.64 -56.96
N ALA A 474 -31.95 15.82 -58.27
CA ALA A 474 -31.11 16.66 -59.11
C ALA A 474 -31.40 18.15 -58.89
N PRO A 475 -30.44 19.06 -59.17
CA PRO A 475 -30.65 20.50 -59.00
C PRO A 475 -31.34 21.08 -60.25
N GLY A 476 -32.43 21.84 -60.00
CA GLY A 476 -33.08 22.70 -60.98
C GLY A 476 -32.41 24.08 -61.00
N THR A 477 -32.01 24.47 -62.16
CA THR A 477 -31.53 25.80 -62.57
C THR A 477 -32.65 26.83 -62.70
N SER A 478 -32.30 28.13 -62.49
CA SER A 478 -32.84 29.41 -63.00
C SER A 478 -33.49 30.26 -61.91
N SER A 479 -33.09 31.48 -61.73
CA SER A 479 -32.64 32.67 -62.45
C SER A 479 -32.12 33.68 -61.41
#